data_84cb59c353e4c855d87dd2fb4a2522dc
#
_entry.id   84cb59c353e4c855d87dd2fb4a2522dc
#
_cell.length_a   1.000
_cell.length_b   1.000
_cell.length_c   1.000
_cell.angle_alpha   90.00
_cell.angle_beta   90.00
_cell.angle_gamma   90.00
#
_symmetry.space_group_name_H-M   'P 1'
#
loop_
_entity.id
_entity.type
_entity.pdbx_description
1 polymer ?
#
loop_
_entity_poly.entity_id
_entity_poly.type
_entity_poly.pdbx_seq_one_letter_code
_entity_poly.pdbx_strand_id
1 'polypeptide(L)'
;MKAYPVSDSVYCLHADIDTDDRFEGIWPIPDGVSLNCYLVRGEKTALIDLVRDWTGAPTQLSDELTALGLSFADIDYLVLNHLEPDHTGWLAEFKTLNPKIEIISTAKGIELVKSFYKITEGLRAVKSGDSLDLGNG
;
A
#
# COMPACT_ATOMS: atom_id res chain seq x y z
N MET A 1 -2.81 16.84 3.68
CA MET A 1 -2.21 16.39 2.40
C MET A 1 -3.31 15.97 1.45
N LYS A 2 -3.05 15.90 0.19
CA LYS A 2 -4.09 15.70 -0.82
C LYS A 2 -3.56 14.75 -1.89
N ALA A 3 -4.27 13.64 -2.11
CA ALA A 3 -3.96 12.68 -3.17
C ALA A 3 -3.92 13.36 -4.55
N TYR A 4 -2.99 12.95 -5.38
CA TYR A 4 -2.86 13.47 -6.75
C TYR A 4 -3.64 12.61 -7.75
N PRO A 5 -4.60 13.16 -8.50
CA PRO A 5 -5.26 12.42 -9.56
C PRO A 5 -4.27 12.15 -10.70
N VAL A 6 -4.13 10.87 -11.06
CA VAL A 6 -3.33 10.42 -12.21
C VAL A 6 -4.23 10.24 -13.43
N SER A 7 -5.46 9.75 -13.20
CA SER A 7 -6.53 9.64 -14.19
C SER A 7 -7.88 9.72 -13.47
N ASP A 8 -8.97 9.51 -14.20
CA ASP A 8 -10.32 9.56 -13.63
C ASP A 8 -10.54 8.55 -12.50
N SER A 9 -9.83 7.43 -12.52
CA SER A 9 -9.96 6.33 -11.55
C SER A 9 -8.69 6.03 -10.75
N VAL A 10 -7.57 6.70 -11.03
CA VAL A 10 -6.27 6.43 -10.40
C VAL A 10 -5.76 7.66 -9.67
N TYR A 11 -5.36 7.46 -8.41
CA TYR A 11 -4.80 8.49 -7.55
C TYR A 11 -3.44 8.04 -7.01
N CYS A 12 -2.47 8.93 -7.00
CA CYS A 12 -1.24 8.76 -6.26
C CYS A 12 -1.47 9.25 -4.83
N LEU A 13 -1.29 8.37 -3.87
CA LEU A 13 -1.20 8.67 -2.45
C LEU A 13 0.29 8.76 -2.10
N HIS A 14 0.65 9.63 -1.19
CA HIS A 14 2.05 9.76 -0.80
C HIS A 14 2.21 10.07 0.68
N ALA A 15 3.32 9.63 1.21
CA ALA A 15 3.76 10.01 2.54
C ALA A 15 5.14 10.65 2.45
N ASP A 16 5.23 11.90 2.84
CA ASP A 16 6.49 12.63 2.85
C ASP A 16 7.20 12.41 4.18
N ILE A 17 8.41 11.91 4.08
CA ILE A 17 9.28 11.59 5.21
C ILE A 17 10.40 12.63 5.26
N ASP A 18 10.37 13.44 6.30
CA ASP A 18 11.41 14.42 6.62
C ASP A 18 11.93 14.07 8.01
N THR A 19 13.11 13.47 8.07
CA THR A 19 13.73 12.99 9.31
C THR A 19 15.25 12.89 9.17
N ASP A 20 15.94 12.99 10.28
CA ASP A 20 17.38 12.72 10.36
C ASP A 20 17.74 11.22 10.34
N ASP A 21 16.74 10.35 10.41
CA ASP A 21 16.94 8.92 10.26
C ASP A 21 17.50 8.57 8.87
N ARG A 22 18.22 7.46 8.82
CA ARG A 22 18.72 6.95 7.54
C ARG A 22 17.68 6.03 6.91
N PHE A 23 17.43 6.23 5.62
CA PHE A 23 16.63 5.30 4.83
C PHE A 23 17.30 3.92 4.85
N GLU A 24 16.53 2.88 5.18
CA GLU A 24 17.01 1.50 5.40
C GLU A 24 18.16 1.40 6.44
N GLY A 25 18.31 2.38 7.34
CA GLY A 25 19.38 2.45 8.31
C GLY A 25 20.77 2.81 7.74
N ILE A 26 20.89 3.02 6.46
CA ILE A 26 22.15 3.16 5.73
C ILE A 26 22.25 4.52 5.01
N TRP A 27 21.21 4.89 4.28
CA TRP A 27 21.25 6.02 3.33
C TRP A 27 20.82 7.32 3.98
N PRO A 28 21.67 8.36 4.02
CA PRO A 28 21.24 9.69 4.41
C PRO A 28 20.19 10.22 3.42
N ILE A 29 19.13 10.87 3.94
CA ILE A 29 18.07 11.49 3.13
C ILE A 29 17.91 12.95 3.56
N PRO A 30 18.91 13.82 3.32
CA PRO A 30 18.91 15.20 3.81
C PRO A 30 17.76 16.04 3.28
N ASP A 31 17.20 15.69 2.12
CA ASP A 31 16.06 16.34 1.50
C ASP A 31 14.74 15.58 1.71
N GLY A 32 14.74 14.57 2.59
CA GLY A 32 13.60 13.68 2.81
C GLY A 32 13.39 12.66 1.70
N VAL A 33 12.28 11.92 1.78
CA VAL A 33 11.85 10.96 0.77
C VAL A 33 10.31 10.93 0.72
N SER A 34 9.74 10.70 -0.45
CA SER A 34 8.32 10.48 -0.62
C SER A 34 8.05 9.00 -0.91
N LEU A 35 7.22 8.36 -0.08
CA LEU A 35 6.75 7.00 -0.29
C LEU A 35 5.42 7.06 -1.05
N ASN A 36 5.37 6.47 -2.23
CA ASN A 36 4.21 6.57 -3.11
C ASN A 36 3.48 5.24 -3.21
N CYS A 37 2.16 5.29 -3.09
CA CYS A 37 1.24 4.19 -3.39
C CYS A 37 0.18 4.69 -4.36
N TYR A 38 -0.55 3.75 -4.98
CA TYR A 38 -1.56 4.12 -5.95
C TYR A 38 -2.91 3.52 -5.58
N LEU A 39 -3.94 4.34 -5.60
CA LEU A 39 -5.32 3.92 -5.40
C LEU A 39 -6.00 3.83 -6.77
N VAL A 40 -6.59 2.67 -7.07
CA VAL A 40 -7.39 2.44 -8.27
C VAL A 40 -8.84 2.22 -7.86
N ARG A 41 -9.74 3.06 -8.34
CA ARG A 41 -11.17 3.03 -8.00
C ARG A 41 -12.00 2.49 -9.15
N GLY A 42 -12.74 1.42 -8.88
CA GLY A 42 -13.83 0.90 -9.70
C GLY A 42 -15.07 0.72 -8.83
N GLU A 43 -15.87 -0.29 -9.07
CA GLU A 43 -16.88 -0.76 -8.11
C GLU A 43 -16.18 -1.31 -6.86
N LYS A 44 -15.02 -1.92 -7.06
CA LYS A 44 -14.07 -2.29 -6.00
C LYS A 44 -12.85 -1.38 -6.04
N THR A 45 -12.16 -1.30 -4.93
CA THR A 45 -11.01 -0.42 -4.77
C THR A 45 -9.74 -1.22 -4.50
N ALA A 46 -8.70 -0.96 -5.27
CA ALA A 46 -7.39 -1.55 -5.07
C ALA A 46 -6.37 -0.50 -4.63
N LEU A 47 -5.58 -0.82 -3.62
CA LEU A 47 -4.39 -0.09 -3.23
C LEU A 47 -3.17 -0.84 -3.74
N ILE A 48 -2.28 -0.16 -4.44
CA ILE A 48 -1.03 -0.71 -4.96
C ILE A 48 0.12 -0.19 -4.12
N ASP A 49 0.81 -1.11 -3.47
CA ASP A 49 1.79 -0.91 -2.42
C ASP A 49 1.21 -0.23 -1.17
N LEU A 50 1.97 -0.21 -0.12
CA LEU A 50 1.64 0.35 1.17
C LEU A 50 2.81 1.24 1.62
N VAL A 51 2.97 1.44 2.89
CA VAL A 51 4.09 2.17 3.50
C VAL A 51 4.62 1.40 4.69
N ARG A 52 5.71 1.87 5.24
CA ARG A 52 6.15 1.48 6.57
C ARG A 52 5.62 2.51 7.59
N ASP A 53 5.46 2.10 8.83
CA ASP A 53 5.17 3.02 9.94
C ASP A 53 6.44 3.82 10.28
N TRP A 54 6.64 4.88 9.55
CA TRP A 54 7.78 5.77 9.66
C TRP A 54 7.30 7.22 9.65
N THR A 55 7.61 7.94 10.73
CA THR A 55 7.27 9.36 10.91
C THR A 55 5.83 9.73 10.55
N GLY A 56 4.88 8.83 10.85
CA GLY A 56 3.45 9.08 10.61
C GLY A 56 2.97 8.84 9.18
N ALA A 57 3.74 8.11 8.35
CA ALA A 57 3.33 7.78 6.98
C ALA A 57 1.92 7.16 6.88
N PRO A 58 1.51 6.20 7.75
CA PRO A 58 0.15 5.68 7.70
C PRO A 58 -0.93 6.73 7.97
N THR A 59 -0.66 7.71 8.84
CA THR A 59 -1.59 8.82 9.10
C THR A 59 -1.75 9.71 7.88
N GLN A 60 -0.65 10.01 7.19
CA GLN A 60 -0.70 10.80 5.95
C GLN A 60 -1.56 10.11 4.89
N LEU A 61 -1.38 8.79 4.69
CA LEU A 61 -2.23 8.01 3.78
C LEU A 61 -3.71 8.01 4.22
N SER A 62 -3.98 7.89 5.52
CA SER A 62 -5.34 7.96 6.06
C SER A 62 -6.01 9.28 5.75
N ASP A 63 -5.30 10.39 5.88
CA ASP A 63 -5.81 11.74 5.58
C ASP A 63 -6.14 11.88 4.09
N GLU A 64 -5.30 11.34 3.21
CA GLU A 64 -5.53 11.36 1.77
C GLU A 64 -6.72 10.50 1.36
N LEU A 65 -6.85 9.29 1.93
CA LEU A 65 -8.02 8.44 1.72
C LEU A 65 -9.30 9.14 2.20
N THR A 66 -9.25 9.75 3.39
CA THR A 66 -10.38 10.51 3.94
C THR A 66 -10.81 11.66 3.02
N ALA A 67 -9.87 12.37 2.42
CA ALA A 67 -10.16 13.42 1.44
C ALA A 67 -10.83 12.87 0.16
N LEU A 68 -10.67 11.60 -0.13
CA LEU A 68 -11.35 10.87 -1.22
C LEU A 68 -12.67 10.21 -0.78
N GLY A 69 -13.08 10.38 0.49
CA GLY A 69 -14.27 9.78 1.07
C GLY A 69 -14.11 8.30 1.40
N LEU A 70 -12.88 7.84 1.63
CA LEU A 70 -12.53 6.45 1.91
C LEU A 70 -11.76 6.31 3.23
N SER A 71 -11.72 5.09 3.73
CA SER A 71 -10.86 4.67 4.83
C SER A 71 -10.08 3.40 4.40
N PHE A 72 -9.12 2.97 5.20
CA PHE A 72 -8.44 1.69 4.95
C PHE A 72 -9.39 0.49 4.92
N ALA A 73 -10.51 0.54 5.64
CA ALA A 73 -11.52 -0.52 5.66
C ALA A 73 -12.33 -0.64 4.37
N ASP A 74 -12.29 0.39 3.52
CA ASP A 74 -13.01 0.41 2.23
C ASP A 74 -12.17 -0.17 1.07
N ILE A 75 -10.93 -0.54 1.32
CA ILE A 75 -10.04 -1.14 0.33
C ILE A 75 -10.37 -2.63 0.20
N ASP A 76 -10.66 -3.08 -1.01
CA ASP A 76 -10.96 -4.49 -1.31
C ASP A 76 -9.69 -5.31 -1.54
N TYR A 77 -8.71 -4.72 -2.23
CA TYR A 77 -7.48 -5.39 -2.64
C TYR A 77 -6.25 -4.56 -2.28
N LEU A 78 -5.23 -5.24 -1.77
CA LEU A 78 -3.88 -4.69 -1.64
C LEU A 78 -2.95 -5.46 -2.58
N VAL A 79 -2.45 -4.79 -3.60
CA VAL A 79 -1.48 -5.35 -4.55
C VAL A 79 -0.07 -4.96 -4.11
N LEU A 80 0.75 -5.93 -3.77
CA LEU A 80 2.14 -5.70 -3.38
C LEU A 80 3.06 -5.95 -4.57
N ASN A 81 3.65 -4.87 -5.05
CA ASN A 81 4.55 -4.85 -6.19
C ASN A 81 5.94 -5.39 -5.82
N HIS A 82 6.43 -5.02 -4.63
CA HIS A 82 7.64 -5.54 -4.02
C HIS A 82 7.50 -5.56 -2.49
N LEU A 83 8.41 -6.25 -1.80
CA LEU A 83 8.29 -6.54 -0.37
C LEU A 83 9.34 -5.82 0.48
N GLU A 84 9.90 -4.72 0.01
CA GLU A 84 10.79 -3.90 0.81
C GLU A 84 10.02 -3.22 1.96
N PRO A 85 10.65 -3.03 3.13
CA PRO A 85 9.95 -2.52 4.31
C PRO A 85 9.31 -1.15 4.15
N ASP A 86 9.84 -0.29 3.30
CA ASP A 86 9.29 1.03 3.00
C ASP A 86 7.89 0.96 2.36
N HIS A 87 7.57 -0.13 1.67
CA HIS A 87 6.28 -0.39 1.04
C HIS A 87 5.44 -1.50 1.72
N THR A 88 5.95 -2.18 2.73
CA THR A 88 5.22 -3.28 3.39
C THR A 88 5.32 -3.27 4.90
N GLY A 89 6.17 -2.44 5.49
CA GLY A 89 6.47 -2.49 6.91
C GLY A 89 5.27 -2.30 7.85
N TRP A 90 4.18 -1.70 7.35
CA TRP A 90 2.93 -1.50 8.09
C TRP A 90 1.84 -2.56 7.78
N LEU A 91 2.20 -3.61 7.06
CA LEU A 91 1.24 -4.60 6.56
C LEU A 91 0.46 -5.33 7.67
N ALA A 92 1.13 -5.66 8.77
CA ALA A 92 0.50 -6.39 9.87
C ALA A 92 -0.61 -5.56 10.54
N GLU A 93 -0.33 -4.29 10.80
CA GLU A 93 -1.27 -3.33 11.38
C GLU A 93 -2.42 -3.03 10.40
N PHE A 94 -2.09 -2.83 9.11
CA PHE A 94 -3.09 -2.64 8.07
C PHE A 94 -4.06 -3.82 8.00
N LYS A 95 -3.56 -5.07 8.06
CA LYS A 95 -4.40 -6.29 8.09
C LYS A 95 -5.33 -6.33 9.30
N THR A 96 -4.91 -5.76 10.42
CA THR A 96 -5.75 -5.64 11.62
C THR A 96 -6.89 -4.62 11.42
N LEU A 97 -6.62 -3.51 10.74
CA LEU A 97 -7.63 -2.50 10.41
C LEU A 97 -8.61 -2.97 9.34
N ASN A 98 -8.15 -3.81 8.44
CA ASN A 98 -8.96 -4.38 7.36
C ASN A 98 -8.77 -5.91 7.28
N PRO A 99 -9.40 -6.70 8.18
CA PRO A 99 -9.25 -8.16 8.21
C PRO A 99 -9.70 -8.85 6.92
N LYS A 100 -10.61 -8.23 6.18
CA LYS A 100 -11.19 -8.76 4.93
C LYS A 100 -10.29 -8.57 3.72
N ILE A 101 -9.26 -7.73 3.82
CA ILE A 101 -8.41 -7.39 2.68
C ILE A 101 -7.88 -8.64 1.99
N GLU A 102 -7.95 -8.67 0.67
CA GLU A 102 -7.26 -9.65 -0.15
C GLU A 102 -5.92 -9.07 -0.60
N ILE A 103 -4.83 -9.74 -0.20
CA ILE A 103 -3.47 -9.34 -0.53
C ILE A 103 -3.03 -10.11 -1.77
N ILE A 104 -2.62 -9.39 -2.79
CA ILE A 104 -2.26 -9.90 -4.11
C ILE A 104 -0.78 -9.62 -4.38
N SER A 105 -0.04 -10.62 -4.76
CA SER A 105 1.35 -10.50 -5.19
C SER A 105 1.76 -11.69 -6.05
N THR A 106 3.00 -11.73 -6.50
CA THR A 106 3.55 -12.94 -7.15
C THR A 106 3.59 -14.11 -6.16
N ALA A 107 3.72 -15.34 -6.65
CA ALA A 107 3.86 -16.51 -5.78
C ALA A 107 5.02 -16.34 -4.78
N LYS A 108 6.13 -15.77 -5.22
CA LYS A 108 7.28 -15.46 -4.35
C LYS A 108 6.94 -14.37 -3.33
N GLY A 109 6.23 -13.32 -3.73
CA GLY A 109 5.77 -12.27 -2.83
C GLY A 109 4.85 -12.83 -1.73
N ILE A 110 3.93 -13.71 -2.09
CA ILE A 110 3.03 -14.37 -1.12
C ILE A 110 3.82 -15.22 -0.11
N GLU A 111 4.85 -15.95 -0.53
CA GLU A 111 5.75 -16.68 0.38
C GLU A 111 6.43 -15.73 1.37
N LEU A 112 6.90 -14.57 0.91
CA LEU A 112 7.54 -13.57 1.76
C LEU A 112 6.55 -12.94 2.74
N VAL A 113 5.32 -12.64 2.32
CA VAL A 113 4.25 -12.16 3.22
C VAL A 113 4.02 -13.16 4.36
N LYS A 114 3.92 -14.44 4.04
CA LYS A 114 3.77 -15.51 5.05
C LYS A 114 4.97 -15.57 6.00
N SER A 115 6.16 -15.50 5.46
CA SER A 115 7.41 -15.62 6.24
C SER A 115 7.63 -14.44 7.17
N PHE A 116 7.54 -13.20 6.65
CA PHE A 116 7.88 -11.99 7.40
C PHE A 116 6.74 -11.50 8.30
N TYR A 117 5.51 -11.53 7.81
CA TYR A 117 4.36 -10.94 8.50
C TYR A 117 3.44 -11.97 9.16
N LYS A 118 3.69 -13.27 8.94
CA LYS A 118 2.87 -14.37 9.50
C LYS A 118 1.39 -14.30 9.09
N ILE A 119 1.10 -13.63 8.00
CA ILE A 119 -0.25 -13.58 7.40
C ILE A 119 -0.40 -14.82 6.51
N THR A 120 -1.46 -15.59 6.74
CA THR A 120 -1.71 -16.86 6.03
C THR A 120 -3.06 -16.90 5.32
N GLU A 121 -3.93 -15.92 5.57
CA GLU A 121 -5.28 -15.85 5.01
C GLU A 121 -5.47 -14.59 4.16
N GLY A 122 -6.39 -14.67 3.18
CA GLY A 122 -6.67 -13.56 2.28
C GLY A 122 -5.53 -13.26 1.31
N LEU A 123 -4.82 -14.27 0.85
CA LEU A 123 -3.67 -14.15 -0.04
C LEU A 123 -4.01 -14.74 -1.42
N ARG A 124 -3.65 -14.01 -2.47
CA ARG A 124 -3.77 -14.46 -3.87
C ARG A 124 -2.45 -14.30 -4.61
N ALA A 125 -1.94 -15.40 -5.16
CA ALA A 125 -0.80 -15.37 -6.06
C ALA A 125 -1.26 -15.08 -7.51
N VAL A 126 -0.54 -14.19 -8.18
CA VAL A 126 -0.75 -13.83 -9.58
C VAL A 126 0.56 -13.91 -10.35
N LYS A 127 0.47 -13.95 -11.67
CA LYS A 127 1.60 -13.96 -12.60
C LYS A 127 1.42 -12.89 -13.69
N SER A 128 2.47 -12.64 -14.43
CA SER A 128 2.42 -11.71 -15.57
C SER A 128 1.32 -12.11 -16.55
N GLY A 129 0.51 -11.15 -16.96
CA GLY A 129 -0.65 -11.33 -17.85
C GLY A 129 -1.98 -11.58 -17.14
N ASP A 130 -1.97 -11.86 -15.83
CA ASP A 130 -3.20 -11.91 -15.05
C ASP A 130 -3.79 -10.50 -14.91
N SER A 131 -5.12 -10.42 -14.80
CA SER A 131 -5.84 -9.17 -14.58
C SER A 131 -6.70 -9.25 -13.33
N LEU A 132 -6.94 -8.12 -12.72
CA LEU A 132 -7.83 -7.94 -11.57
C LEU A 132 -9.00 -7.06 -12.00
N ASP A 133 -10.20 -7.64 -12.04
CA ASP A 133 -11.42 -6.91 -12.37
C ASP A 133 -11.91 -6.13 -11.15
N LEU A 134 -12.01 -4.81 -11.28
CA LEU A 134 -12.53 -3.91 -10.26
C LEU A 134 -14.00 -3.49 -10.53
N GLY A 135 -14.63 -4.05 -11.56
CA GLY A 135 -16.03 -3.78 -11.95
C GLY A 135 -16.09 -2.65 -12.95
N ASN A 136 -16.08 -1.87 -13.46
CA ASN A 136 -16.24 -0.73 -14.38
C ASN A 136 -15.34 -0.80 -15.64
N GLY A 137 -14.79 -1.95 -15.94
CA GLY A 137 -13.98 -2.20 -17.14
C GLY A 137 -12.51 -1.91 -16.97
#